data_c84d368eed53f560801c1ca86b72125a
#
_entry.id   c84d368eed53f560801c1ca86b72125a
#
_cell.length_a   1.000
_cell.length_b   1.000
_cell.length_c   1.000
_cell.angle_alpha   90.00
_cell.angle_beta   90.00
_cell.angle_gamma   90.00
#
_symmetry.space_group_name_H-M   'P 1'
#
loop_
_entity.id
_entity.type
_entity.pdbx_description
1 polymer ?
#
loop_
_entity_poly.entity_id
_entity_poly.type
_entity_poly.pdbx_seq_one_letter_code
_entity_poly.pdbx_strand_id
1 'polypeptide(L)'
;SGIGREFVNQIPGFYKHLDEIWVTARRGERLEEVKQEVEGRTGVYVRIFAGDLEKDLVYKQILNRLENQSPDIRMLVNAAGFGKIGSSAHIAKEDAAVQLRMIDVNCRSLTRMTFLVLPYMSKGSRILNISSGASFCPQPGFTVYAATKAYVTSFSRGLYEEMKEEGIVVTAVCPGPVDTEFF
;
A
#
# COMPACT_ATOMS: atom_id res chain seq x y z
N SER A 1 2.76 -10.60 -3.13
CA SER A 1 3.68 -11.23 -2.19
C SER A 1 3.47 -10.67 -0.78
N GLY A 2 3.85 -11.42 0.24
CA GLY A 2 3.86 -10.99 1.64
C GLY A 2 2.52 -10.48 2.17
N ILE A 3 2.59 -9.46 3.04
CA ILE A 3 1.45 -8.90 3.77
C ILE A 3 0.32 -8.45 2.84
N GLY A 4 0.64 -7.81 1.70
CA GLY A 4 -0.38 -7.36 0.76
C GLY A 4 -1.21 -8.50 0.17
N ARG A 5 -0.59 -9.65 -0.16
CA ARG A 5 -1.31 -10.85 -0.64
C ARG A 5 -2.25 -11.38 0.44
N GLU A 6 -1.77 -11.42 1.69
CA GLU A 6 -2.56 -11.91 2.81
C GLU A 6 -3.80 -11.05 3.06
N PHE A 7 -3.70 -9.72 2.94
CA PHE A 7 -4.88 -8.87 2.99
C PHE A 7 -5.91 -9.23 1.90
N VAL A 8 -5.46 -9.41 0.66
CA VAL A 8 -6.37 -9.76 -0.46
C VAL A 8 -7.06 -11.09 -0.19
N ASN A 9 -6.36 -12.05 0.41
CA ASN A 9 -6.92 -13.35 0.76
C ASN A 9 -7.95 -13.29 1.90
N GLN A 10 -7.76 -12.40 2.88
CA GLN A 10 -8.62 -12.35 4.07
C GLN A 10 -9.82 -11.40 3.94
N ILE A 11 -9.67 -10.29 3.20
CA ILE A 11 -10.71 -9.26 3.07
C ILE A 11 -12.10 -9.82 2.72
N PRO A 12 -12.26 -10.77 1.78
CA PRO A 12 -13.58 -11.34 1.46
C PRO A 12 -14.30 -11.97 2.66
N GLY A 13 -13.56 -12.45 3.66
CA GLY A 13 -14.14 -13.02 4.87
C GLY A 13 -14.76 -11.99 5.82
N PHE A 14 -14.36 -10.71 5.70
CA PHE A 14 -14.83 -9.62 6.57
C PHE A 14 -15.97 -8.79 5.96
N TYR A 15 -16.15 -8.83 4.64
CA TYR A 15 -17.15 -8.04 3.94
C TYR A 15 -18.17 -8.97 3.25
N LYS A 16 -19.43 -8.96 3.74
CA LYS A 16 -20.50 -9.81 3.19
C LYS A 16 -20.98 -9.40 1.79
N HIS A 17 -20.80 -8.14 1.44
CA HIS A 17 -21.21 -7.55 0.17
C HIS A 17 -20.03 -6.81 -0.43
N LEU A 18 -19.11 -7.57 -1.01
CA LEU A 18 -17.92 -7.06 -1.69
C LEU A 18 -18.01 -7.43 -3.17
N ASP A 19 -18.13 -6.43 -4.03
CA ASP A 19 -18.27 -6.65 -5.48
C ASP A 19 -16.91 -6.91 -6.12
N GLU A 20 -15.90 -6.07 -5.82
CA GLU A 20 -14.60 -6.16 -6.44
C GLU A 20 -13.45 -5.91 -5.42
N ILE A 21 -12.32 -6.54 -5.67
CA ILE A 21 -11.03 -6.19 -5.06
C ILE A 21 -10.11 -5.69 -6.17
N TRP A 22 -9.54 -4.50 -5.99
CA TRP A 22 -8.57 -3.95 -6.91
C TRP A 22 -7.16 -4.18 -6.39
N VAL A 23 -6.30 -4.76 -7.23
CA VAL A 23 -4.92 -5.07 -6.87
C VAL A 23 -3.95 -4.43 -7.83
N THR A 24 -2.86 -3.85 -7.28
CA THR A 24 -1.81 -3.26 -8.09
C THR A 24 -0.42 -3.70 -7.61
N ALA A 25 0.41 -4.13 -8.55
CA ALA A 25 1.83 -4.44 -8.36
C ALA A 25 2.53 -4.49 -9.73
N ARG A 26 3.88 -4.54 -9.70
CA ARG A 26 4.70 -4.62 -10.94
C ARG A 26 4.58 -5.96 -11.66
N ARG A 27 4.44 -7.06 -10.92
CA ARG A 27 4.46 -8.44 -11.46
C ARG A 27 3.04 -8.88 -11.79
N GLY A 28 2.63 -8.68 -13.06
CA GLY A 28 1.29 -9.03 -13.54
C GLY A 28 0.93 -10.50 -13.34
N GLU A 29 1.86 -11.42 -13.64
CA GLU A 29 1.68 -12.87 -13.47
C GLU A 29 1.29 -13.25 -12.04
N ARG A 30 1.94 -12.66 -11.03
CA ARG A 30 1.61 -12.91 -9.63
C ARG A 30 0.26 -12.31 -9.22
N LEU A 31 -0.18 -11.25 -9.89
CA LEU A 31 -1.53 -10.71 -9.68
C LEU A 31 -2.59 -11.64 -10.26
N GLU A 32 -2.31 -12.27 -11.40
CA GLU A 32 -3.20 -13.29 -11.98
C GLU A 32 -3.32 -14.53 -11.08
N GLU A 33 -2.23 -15.00 -10.47
CA GLU A 33 -2.28 -16.09 -9.49
C GLU A 33 -3.20 -15.74 -8.30
N VAL A 34 -3.02 -14.54 -7.73
CA VAL A 34 -3.85 -14.04 -6.61
C VAL A 34 -5.31 -13.92 -7.04
N LYS A 35 -5.57 -13.42 -8.24
CA LYS A 35 -6.91 -13.32 -8.79
C LYS A 35 -7.58 -14.69 -8.88
N GLN A 36 -6.93 -15.67 -9.50
CA GLN A 36 -7.47 -17.02 -9.64
C GLN A 36 -7.77 -17.67 -8.29
N GLU A 37 -6.84 -17.52 -7.32
CA GLU A 37 -7.01 -18.04 -5.95
C GLU A 37 -8.22 -17.42 -5.25
N VAL A 38 -8.35 -16.10 -5.28
CA VAL A 38 -9.40 -15.39 -4.55
C VAL A 38 -10.76 -15.58 -5.22
N GLU A 39 -10.86 -15.41 -6.54
CA GLU A 39 -12.10 -15.60 -7.29
C GLU A 39 -12.62 -17.04 -7.18
N GLY A 40 -11.71 -18.04 -7.28
CA GLY A 40 -12.07 -19.46 -7.16
C GLY A 40 -12.58 -19.85 -5.77
N ARG A 41 -12.08 -19.21 -4.72
CA ARG A 41 -12.47 -19.50 -3.33
C ARG A 41 -13.68 -18.70 -2.85
N THR A 42 -13.85 -17.48 -3.32
CA THR A 42 -14.79 -16.51 -2.73
C THR A 42 -15.87 -16.03 -3.68
N GLY A 43 -15.66 -16.15 -4.98
CA GLY A 43 -16.52 -15.57 -6.02
C GLY A 43 -16.40 -14.04 -6.16
N VAL A 44 -15.59 -13.38 -5.33
CA VAL A 44 -15.36 -11.93 -5.42
C VAL A 44 -14.45 -11.63 -6.60
N TYR A 45 -14.86 -10.72 -7.48
CA TYR A 45 -14.08 -10.36 -8.66
C TYR A 45 -12.80 -9.60 -8.29
N VAL A 46 -11.66 -9.98 -8.86
CA VAL A 46 -10.38 -9.31 -8.64
C VAL A 46 -9.93 -8.56 -9.90
N ARG A 47 -9.83 -7.25 -9.80
CA ARG A 47 -9.37 -6.39 -10.89
C ARG A 47 -7.89 -6.07 -10.75
N ILE A 48 -7.15 -6.32 -11.80
CA ILE A 48 -5.70 -6.11 -11.84
C ILE A 48 -5.36 -4.78 -12.52
N PHE A 49 -4.52 -4.00 -11.88
CA PHE A 49 -3.83 -2.85 -12.43
C PHE A 49 -2.32 -3.10 -12.35
N ALA A 50 -1.79 -3.88 -13.29
CA ALA A 50 -0.36 -4.19 -13.32
C ALA A 50 0.44 -2.94 -13.71
N GLY A 51 1.39 -2.52 -12.87
CA GLY A 51 2.21 -1.35 -13.14
C GLY A 51 3.15 -0.99 -12.01
N ASP A 52 4.05 -0.07 -12.33
CA ASP A 52 5.01 0.48 -11.40
C ASP A 52 4.41 1.74 -10.74
N LEU A 53 4.32 1.73 -9.41
CA LEU A 53 3.82 2.86 -8.64
C LEU A 53 4.74 4.10 -8.66
N GLU A 54 5.93 3.99 -9.23
CA GLU A 54 6.78 5.14 -9.55
C GLU A 54 6.34 5.84 -10.86
N LYS A 55 5.45 5.24 -11.64
CA LYS A 55 4.99 5.73 -12.96
C LYS A 55 3.54 6.18 -12.94
N ASP A 56 3.21 7.12 -13.83
CA ASP A 56 1.87 7.71 -13.91
C ASP A 56 0.81 6.75 -14.47
N LEU A 57 1.21 5.78 -15.27
CA LEU A 57 0.28 4.96 -16.05
C LEU A 57 -0.74 4.23 -15.17
N VAL A 58 -0.29 3.57 -14.10
CA VAL A 58 -1.18 2.82 -13.21
C VAL A 58 -2.19 3.73 -12.51
N TYR A 59 -1.77 4.94 -12.11
CA TYR A 59 -2.69 5.91 -11.50
C TYR A 59 -3.74 6.43 -12.49
N LYS A 60 -3.34 6.65 -13.75
CA LYS A 60 -4.29 7.05 -14.81
C LYS A 60 -5.32 5.96 -15.07
N GLN A 61 -4.91 4.69 -15.08
CA GLN A 61 -5.84 3.56 -15.24
C GLN A 61 -6.82 3.46 -14.08
N ILE A 62 -6.33 3.59 -12.83
CA ILE A 62 -7.17 3.56 -11.64
C ILE A 62 -8.12 4.76 -11.63
N LEU A 63 -7.62 5.98 -11.89
CA LEU A 63 -8.44 7.20 -11.94
C LEU A 63 -9.56 7.07 -12.97
N ASN A 64 -9.23 6.67 -14.20
CA ASN A 64 -10.24 6.45 -15.26
C ASN A 64 -11.33 5.46 -14.81
N ARG A 65 -10.97 4.42 -14.06
CA ARG A 65 -11.96 3.47 -13.53
C ARG A 65 -12.80 4.08 -12.42
N LEU A 66 -12.19 4.85 -11.51
CA LEU A 66 -12.89 5.57 -10.45
C LEU A 66 -13.90 6.56 -11.01
N GLU A 67 -13.52 7.37 -11.99
CA GLU A 67 -14.38 8.36 -12.63
C GLU A 67 -15.56 7.72 -13.38
N ASN A 68 -15.32 6.60 -14.09
CA ASN A 68 -16.36 5.94 -14.87
C ASN A 68 -17.36 5.14 -14.03
N GLN A 69 -16.98 4.66 -12.86
CA GLN A 69 -17.83 3.79 -12.03
C GLN A 69 -18.34 4.44 -10.75
N SER A 70 -17.62 5.48 -10.27
CA SER A 70 -17.90 6.13 -8.97
C SER A 70 -18.16 5.10 -7.85
N PRO A 71 -17.25 4.12 -7.63
CA PRO A 71 -17.48 3.06 -6.66
C PRO A 71 -17.45 3.59 -5.23
N ASP A 72 -18.13 2.92 -4.30
CA ASP A 72 -17.96 3.15 -2.86
C ASP A 72 -16.75 2.33 -2.36
N ILE A 73 -15.61 2.96 -2.21
CA ILE A 73 -14.38 2.29 -1.77
C ILE A 73 -14.42 2.08 -0.25
N ARG A 74 -14.59 0.84 0.18
CA ARG A 74 -14.71 0.49 1.60
C ARG A 74 -13.39 0.29 2.30
N MET A 75 -12.33 -0.06 1.56
CA MET A 75 -11.00 -0.26 2.14
C MET A 75 -9.91 0.08 1.15
N LEU A 76 -8.91 0.83 1.61
CA LEU A 76 -7.62 1.03 0.95
C LEU A 76 -6.51 0.41 1.79
N VAL A 77 -5.71 -0.47 1.19
CA VAL A 77 -4.52 -1.05 1.84
C VAL A 77 -3.27 -0.64 1.07
N ASN A 78 -2.50 0.27 1.63
CA ASN A 78 -1.20 0.69 1.10
C ASN A 78 -0.11 -0.25 1.65
N ALA A 79 0.14 -1.35 0.95
CA ALA A 79 1.10 -2.39 1.34
C ALA A 79 2.36 -2.42 0.46
N ALA A 80 2.42 -1.62 -0.59
CA ALA A 80 3.61 -1.53 -1.43
C ALA A 80 4.75 -0.85 -0.68
N GLY A 81 5.94 -1.43 -0.79
CA GLY A 81 7.14 -0.90 -0.16
C GLY A 81 8.31 -1.86 -0.29
N PHE A 82 9.51 -1.35 -0.07
CA PHE A 82 10.72 -2.15 0.04
C PHE A 82 11.74 -1.48 0.95
N GLY A 83 12.75 -2.24 1.36
CA GLY A 83 13.87 -1.76 2.14
C GLY A 83 15.21 -2.12 1.49
N LYS A 84 16.24 -1.30 1.71
CA LYS A 84 17.62 -1.58 1.31
C LYS A 84 18.52 -1.36 2.51
N ILE A 85 19.10 -2.44 3.02
CA ILE A 85 20.07 -2.44 4.12
C ILE A 85 21.45 -2.09 3.59
N GLY A 86 22.18 -1.32 4.35
CA GLY A 86 23.57 -0.95 4.08
C GLY A 86 23.93 0.39 4.71
N SER A 87 25.23 0.62 4.98
CA SER A 87 25.67 1.93 5.47
C SER A 87 25.47 2.99 4.39
N SER A 88 25.06 4.19 4.80
CA SER A 88 24.84 5.31 3.85
C SER A 88 26.11 5.64 3.04
N ALA A 89 27.29 5.53 3.66
CA ALA A 89 28.57 5.76 2.99
C ALA A 89 28.88 4.73 1.88
N HIS A 90 28.45 3.48 2.07
CA HIS A 90 28.62 2.42 1.07
C HIS A 90 27.60 2.57 -0.07
N ILE A 91 26.32 2.73 0.28
CA ILE A 91 25.24 2.90 -0.72
C ILE A 91 25.46 4.14 -1.59
N ALA A 92 25.97 5.24 -1.02
CA ALA A 92 26.26 6.47 -1.78
C ALA A 92 27.29 6.25 -2.91
N LYS A 93 28.15 5.24 -2.76
CA LYS A 93 29.17 4.91 -3.78
C LYS A 93 28.68 3.89 -4.83
N GLU A 94 27.74 3.04 -4.46
CA GLU A 94 27.26 1.96 -5.32
C GLU A 94 25.98 2.33 -6.09
N ASP A 95 24.91 2.66 -5.37
CA ASP A 95 23.59 2.95 -5.95
C ASP A 95 22.77 3.86 -5.02
N ALA A 96 23.08 5.14 -5.01
CA ALA A 96 22.31 6.12 -4.24
C ALA A 96 20.84 6.24 -4.75
N ALA A 97 20.58 5.89 -6.01
CA ALA A 97 19.24 5.98 -6.60
C ALA A 97 18.26 5.03 -5.92
N VAL A 98 18.71 3.89 -5.39
CA VAL A 98 17.82 2.96 -4.68
C VAL A 98 17.19 3.59 -3.44
N GLN A 99 17.88 4.52 -2.77
CA GLN A 99 17.35 5.22 -1.61
C GLN A 99 16.24 6.20 -1.99
N LEU A 100 16.39 6.89 -3.13
CA LEU A 100 15.36 7.80 -3.66
C LEU A 100 14.13 7.01 -4.10
N ARG A 101 14.32 5.91 -4.80
CA ARG A 101 13.22 5.00 -5.18
C ARG A 101 12.48 4.45 -3.95
N MET A 102 13.18 4.20 -2.84
CA MET A 102 12.54 3.79 -1.58
C MET A 102 11.60 4.88 -1.05
N ILE A 103 12.01 6.15 -1.11
CA ILE A 103 11.14 7.29 -0.74
C ILE A 103 9.94 7.37 -1.70
N ASP A 104 10.17 7.26 -3.01
CA ASP A 104 9.09 7.31 -4.01
C ASP A 104 8.06 6.19 -3.79
N VAL A 105 8.50 4.95 -3.56
CA VAL A 105 7.57 3.84 -3.36
C VAL A 105 6.93 3.85 -1.97
N ASN A 106 7.70 4.07 -0.90
CA ASN A 106 7.18 3.94 0.46
C ASN A 106 6.37 5.16 0.93
N CYS A 107 6.69 6.36 0.41
CA CYS A 107 6.04 7.61 0.84
C CYS A 107 5.17 8.21 -0.27
N ARG A 108 5.80 8.59 -1.40
CA ARG A 108 5.11 9.32 -2.47
C ARG A 108 3.97 8.51 -3.07
N SER A 109 4.18 7.22 -3.38
CA SER A 109 3.14 6.40 -3.98
C SER A 109 1.99 6.13 -3.02
N LEU A 110 2.27 5.91 -1.74
CA LEU A 110 1.26 5.76 -0.68
C LEU A 110 0.41 7.01 -0.56
N THR A 111 1.03 8.18 -0.47
CA THR A 111 0.33 9.47 -0.38
C THR A 111 -0.54 9.68 -1.61
N ARG A 112 0.04 9.49 -2.81
CA ARG A 112 -0.67 9.65 -4.09
C ARG A 112 -1.88 8.71 -4.19
N MET A 113 -1.74 7.44 -3.85
CA MET A 113 -2.84 6.48 -3.88
C MET A 113 -3.93 6.87 -2.89
N THR A 114 -3.56 7.29 -1.70
CA THR A 114 -4.51 7.73 -0.68
C THR A 114 -5.37 8.89 -1.18
N PHE A 115 -4.76 9.97 -1.70
CA PHE A 115 -5.52 11.12 -2.21
C PHE A 115 -6.30 10.83 -3.49
N LEU A 116 -5.84 9.87 -4.31
CA LEU A 116 -6.58 9.43 -5.49
C LEU A 116 -7.89 8.73 -5.11
N VAL A 117 -7.86 7.91 -4.05
CA VAL A 117 -8.99 7.05 -3.65
C VAL A 117 -9.92 7.73 -2.66
N LEU A 118 -9.39 8.62 -1.83
CA LEU A 118 -10.13 9.28 -0.73
C LEU A 118 -11.48 9.90 -1.14
N PRO A 119 -11.62 10.58 -2.31
CA PRO A 119 -12.91 11.13 -2.75
C PRO A 119 -14.01 10.09 -3.01
N TYR A 120 -13.65 8.82 -3.12
CA TYR A 120 -14.56 7.69 -3.36
C TYR A 120 -14.80 6.85 -2.10
N MET A 121 -14.36 7.35 -0.94
CA MET A 121 -14.58 6.69 0.35
C MET A 121 -15.71 7.36 1.11
N SER A 122 -16.49 6.58 1.84
CA SER A 122 -17.62 7.05 2.63
C SER A 122 -17.49 6.64 4.10
N LYS A 123 -18.40 7.13 4.94
CA LYS A 123 -18.46 6.78 6.36
C LYS A 123 -18.40 5.26 6.59
N GLY A 124 -17.52 4.84 7.49
CA GLY A 124 -17.25 3.43 7.80
C GLY A 124 -16.16 2.81 6.94
N SER A 125 -15.60 3.53 5.97
CA SER A 125 -14.46 3.07 5.18
C SER A 125 -13.17 3.08 6.00
N ARG A 126 -12.15 2.35 5.54
CA ARG A 126 -10.89 2.14 6.25
C ARG A 126 -9.70 2.34 5.33
N ILE A 127 -8.66 2.99 5.85
CA ILE A 127 -7.34 3.09 5.20
C ILE A 127 -6.33 2.38 6.11
N LEU A 128 -5.64 1.39 5.58
CA LEU A 128 -4.55 0.70 6.25
C LEU A 128 -3.24 1.01 5.55
N ASN A 129 -2.32 1.64 6.26
CA ASN A 129 -0.99 1.97 5.76
C ASN A 129 0.04 1.06 6.44
N ILE A 130 0.76 0.27 5.66
CA ILE A 130 1.78 -0.65 6.20
C ILE A 130 3.06 0.13 6.48
N SER A 131 3.24 0.45 7.75
CA SER A 131 4.46 1.02 8.31
C SER A 131 5.45 -0.09 8.74
N SER A 132 6.12 0.07 9.86
CA SER A 132 7.06 -0.89 10.43
C SER A 132 7.36 -0.52 11.89
N GLY A 133 7.79 -1.47 12.69
CA GLY A 133 8.45 -1.21 13.98
C GLY A 133 9.66 -0.27 13.86
N ALA A 134 10.31 -0.24 12.69
CA ALA A 134 11.39 0.70 12.38
C ALA A 134 10.97 2.18 12.40
N SER A 135 9.67 2.47 12.38
CA SER A 135 9.16 3.87 12.43
C SER A 135 9.36 4.55 13.78
N PHE A 136 9.62 3.80 14.85
CA PHE A 136 9.68 4.31 16.21
C PHE A 136 11.08 4.73 16.67
N CYS A 137 12.13 4.32 15.94
CA CYS A 137 13.50 4.67 16.30
C CYS A 137 14.42 4.74 15.07
N PRO A 138 15.46 5.57 15.10
CA PRO A 138 16.51 5.57 14.08
C PRO A 138 17.19 4.20 14.00
N GLN A 139 17.44 3.71 12.77
CA GLN A 139 18.12 2.44 12.56
C GLN A 139 19.38 2.64 11.69
N PRO A 140 20.58 2.68 12.29
CA PRO A 140 21.82 2.71 11.53
C PRO A 140 21.90 1.54 10.54
N GLY A 141 22.34 1.82 9.30
CA GLY A 141 22.34 0.83 8.22
C GLY A 141 20.95 0.61 7.56
N PHE A 142 19.91 1.24 8.08
CA PHE A 142 18.55 1.17 7.52
C PHE A 142 17.84 2.55 7.60
N THR A 143 18.65 3.60 7.57
CA THR A 143 18.25 4.98 7.89
C THR A 143 17.10 5.48 7.03
N VAL A 144 17.20 5.39 5.71
CA VAL A 144 16.16 5.89 4.80
C VAL A 144 14.90 5.08 4.95
N TYR A 145 15.00 3.75 5.08
CA TYR A 145 13.82 2.91 5.32
C TYR A 145 13.09 3.32 6.60
N ALA A 146 13.80 3.42 7.73
CA ALA A 146 13.21 3.85 9.00
C ALA A 146 12.53 5.22 8.88
N ALA A 147 13.18 6.17 8.19
CA ALA A 147 12.62 7.50 7.92
C ALA A 147 11.35 7.42 7.06
N THR A 148 11.32 6.57 6.01
CA THR A 148 10.09 6.38 5.21
C THR A 148 8.95 5.79 6.03
N LYS A 149 9.26 4.87 6.95
CA LYS A 149 8.24 4.26 7.82
C LYS A 149 7.77 5.22 8.93
N ALA A 150 8.64 6.09 9.43
CA ALA A 150 8.25 7.19 10.32
C ALA A 150 7.30 8.17 9.60
N TYR A 151 7.58 8.51 8.33
CA TYR A 151 6.66 9.27 7.49
C TYR A 151 5.28 8.61 7.43
N VAL A 152 5.22 7.32 7.09
CA VAL A 152 3.94 6.57 6.99
C VAL A 152 3.16 6.60 8.29
N THR A 153 3.84 6.40 9.44
CA THR A 153 3.21 6.44 10.76
C THR A 153 2.67 7.83 11.08
N SER A 154 3.46 8.88 10.85
CA SER A 154 3.04 10.27 11.08
C SER A 154 1.90 10.69 10.17
N PHE A 155 2.00 10.41 8.86
CA PHE A 155 0.95 10.66 7.87
C PHE A 155 -0.36 9.99 8.26
N SER A 156 -0.32 8.72 8.67
CA SER A 156 -1.52 7.97 9.04
C SER A 156 -2.20 8.54 10.28
N ARG A 157 -1.41 8.99 11.27
CA ARG A 157 -1.95 9.60 12.49
C ARG A 157 -2.60 10.96 12.23
N GLY A 158 -1.96 11.81 11.41
CA GLY A 158 -2.53 13.08 10.99
C GLY A 158 -3.82 12.87 10.21
N LEU A 159 -3.78 12.03 9.19
CA LEU A 159 -4.94 11.72 8.35
C LEU A 159 -6.09 11.10 9.15
N TYR A 160 -5.80 10.31 10.19
CA TYR A 160 -6.84 9.77 11.08
C TYR A 160 -7.65 10.89 11.77
N GLU A 161 -6.98 11.91 12.31
CA GLU A 161 -7.67 13.02 12.95
C GLU A 161 -8.47 13.87 11.95
N GLU A 162 -7.92 14.09 10.74
CA GLU A 162 -8.61 14.83 9.67
C GLU A 162 -9.87 14.09 9.19
N MET A 163 -9.82 12.76 9.10
CA MET A 163 -10.91 11.92 8.56
C MET A 163 -11.92 11.46 9.61
N LYS A 164 -11.73 11.83 10.85
CA LYS A 164 -12.57 11.40 11.98
C LYS A 164 -14.03 11.87 11.85
N GLU A 165 -14.24 13.11 11.46
CA GLU A 165 -15.59 13.67 11.25
C GLU A 165 -16.28 13.04 10.04
N GLU A 166 -15.52 12.66 9.01
CA GLU A 166 -16.02 11.91 7.85
C GLU A 166 -16.34 10.45 8.18
N GLY A 167 -15.97 9.98 9.37
CA GLY A 167 -16.16 8.61 9.82
C GLY A 167 -15.33 7.58 9.07
N ILE A 168 -14.18 8.00 8.51
CA ILE A 168 -13.18 7.14 7.86
C ILE A 168 -12.07 6.81 8.85
N VAL A 169 -11.79 5.52 9.05
CA VAL A 169 -10.76 5.07 9.99
C VAL A 169 -9.43 4.89 9.27
N VAL A 170 -8.38 5.53 9.75
CA VAL A 170 -7.01 5.37 9.22
C VAL A 170 -6.14 4.67 10.24
N THR A 171 -5.43 3.61 9.83
CA THR A 171 -4.59 2.81 10.70
C THR A 171 -3.19 2.66 10.13
N ALA A 172 -2.16 2.98 10.92
CA ALA A 172 -0.79 2.58 10.66
C ALA A 172 -0.55 1.19 11.26
N VAL A 173 -0.26 0.20 10.40
CA VAL A 173 0.12 -1.15 10.83
C VAL A 173 1.64 -1.20 10.91
N CYS A 174 2.19 -1.44 12.09
CA CYS A 174 3.63 -1.39 12.36
C CYS A 174 4.18 -2.80 12.71
N PRO A 175 4.27 -3.72 11.73
CA PRO A 175 4.78 -5.06 12.00
C PRO A 175 6.25 -5.03 12.39
N GLY A 176 6.65 -6.03 13.19
CA GLY A 176 8.03 -6.45 13.34
C GLY A 176 8.54 -7.16 12.08
N PRO A 177 9.69 -7.84 12.15
CA PRO A 177 10.17 -8.69 11.06
C PRO A 177 9.13 -9.76 10.72
N VAL A 178 8.76 -9.85 9.45
CA VAL A 178 7.84 -10.86 8.92
C VAL A 178 8.58 -11.62 7.82
N ASP A 179 8.53 -12.94 7.88
CA ASP A 179 9.13 -13.80 6.85
C ASP A 179 8.35 -13.66 5.54
N THR A 180 8.88 -12.87 4.63
CA THR A 180 8.31 -12.58 3.32
C THR A 180 9.43 -12.33 2.30
N GLU A 181 9.08 -12.19 1.03
CA GLU A 181 10.02 -11.79 -0.04
C GLU A 181 10.43 -10.29 0.01
N PHE A 182 10.36 -9.66 1.18
CA PHE A 182 10.58 -8.22 1.31
C PHE A 182 12.06 -7.82 1.21
N PHE A 183 13.00 -8.73 1.59
CA PHE A 183 14.45 -8.56 1.56
C PHE A 183 15.09 -9.35 0.43
#